data_a8b9707eefa66c21ee10b333462e4d1b
#
_entry.id   a8b9707eefa66c21ee10b333462e4d1b
#
_cell.length_a   1.000
_cell.length_b   1.000
_cell.length_c   1.000
_cell.angle_alpha   90.00
_cell.angle_beta   90.00
_cell.angle_gamma   90.00
#
_symmetry.space_group_name_H-M   'P 1'
#
loop_
_entity.id
_entity.type
_entity.pdbx_description
1 polymer ?
#
loop_
_entity_poly.entity_id
_entity_poly.type
_entity_poly.pdbx_seq_one_letter_code
_entity_poly.pdbx_strand_id
1 'polypeptide(L)'
;MGNDDDERLKRGDAARRRVLGNEWVDRSKAGRNAFNSEWIDHITRGPWGDLWTRPHFDDRTRRILVIGTMLAIGRWEEFRMHVRAALTVGGFSADDIKEIILQQANYCGVPAGNHAFKEAEAVLKELGKLP
;
A
#
# COMPACT_ATOMS: atom_id res chain seq x y z
N MET A 1 -5.09 8.77 -28.38
CA MET A 1 -5.37 7.54 -27.62
C MET A 1 -4.10 7.04 -26.94
N GLY A 2 -3.09 6.64 -27.72
CA GLY A 2 -1.82 6.14 -27.18
C GLY A 2 -1.14 7.09 -26.22
N ASN A 3 -1.09 8.38 -26.51
CA ASN A 3 -0.40 9.37 -25.68
C ASN A 3 -1.01 9.50 -24.28
N ASP A 4 -2.35 9.48 -24.17
CA ASP A 4 -3.01 9.58 -22.88
C ASP A 4 -2.76 8.34 -22.01
N ASP A 5 -2.86 7.17 -22.61
CA ASP A 5 -2.56 5.92 -21.91
C ASP A 5 -1.10 5.83 -21.50
N ASP A 6 -0.18 6.27 -22.36
CA ASP A 6 1.25 6.29 -22.06
C ASP A 6 1.55 7.25 -20.91
N GLU A 7 0.94 8.44 -20.91
CA GLU A 7 1.10 9.41 -19.82
C GLU A 7 0.55 8.86 -18.50
N ARG A 8 -0.58 8.17 -18.54
CA ARG A 8 -1.17 7.54 -17.36
C ARG A 8 -0.28 6.43 -16.83
N LEU A 9 0.33 5.62 -17.69
CA LEU A 9 1.27 4.58 -17.30
C LEU A 9 2.51 5.17 -16.64
N LYS A 10 3.08 6.22 -17.20
CA LYS A 10 4.24 6.91 -16.62
C LYS A 10 3.93 7.51 -15.27
N ARG A 11 2.80 8.20 -15.18
CA ARG A 11 2.33 8.82 -13.95
C ARG A 11 2.06 7.77 -12.88
N GLY A 12 1.46 6.64 -13.29
CA GLY A 12 1.15 5.53 -12.40
C GLY A 12 2.40 4.82 -11.91
N ASP A 13 3.37 4.58 -12.76
CA ASP A 13 4.65 3.98 -12.36
C ASP A 13 5.36 4.86 -11.34
N ALA A 14 5.42 6.17 -11.60
CA ALA A 14 6.02 7.12 -10.67
C ALA A 14 5.30 7.15 -9.31
N ALA A 15 3.97 7.16 -9.32
CA ALA A 15 3.18 7.14 -8.09
C ALA A 15 3.37 5.83 -7.32
N ARG A 16 3.35 4.71 -8.01
CA ARG A 16 3.56 3.39 -7.41
C ARG A 16 4.92 3.30 -6.73
N ARG A 17 5.96 3.80 -7.38
CA ARG A 17 7.33 3.85 -6.82
C ARG A 17 7.42 4.76 -5.62
N ARG A 18 6.76 5.91 -5.67
CA ARG A 18 6.71 6.83 -4.52
C ARG A 18 6.04 6.18 -3.31
N VAL A 19 4.96 5.43 -3.53
CA VAL A 19 4.15 4.85 -2.45
C VAL A 19 4.73 3.54 -1.93
N LEU A 20 5.18 2.65 -2.81
CA LEU A 20 5.64 1.31 -2.44
C LEU A 20 7.16 1.18 -2.35
N GLY A 21 7.90 2.11 -2.95
CA GLY A 21 9.36 2.05 -3.02
C GLY A 21 9.83 1.36 -4.30
N ASN A 22 11.00 1.77 -4.81
CA ASN A 22 11.56 1.26 -6.05
C ASN A 22 11.86 -0.24 -5.99
N GLU A 23 12.41 -0.70 -4.87
CA GLU A 23 12.76 -2.12 -4.69
C GLU A 23 11.55 -3.03 -4.81
N TRP A 24 10.45 -2.66 -4.15
CA TRP A 24 9.21 -3.42 -4.22
C TRP A 24 8.66 -3.47 -5.65
N VAL A 25 8.61 -2.32 -6.32
CA VAL A 25 8.09 -2.22 -7.70
C VAL A 25 8.94 -3.03 -8.67
N ASP A 26 10.26 -2.95 -8.55
CA ASP A 26 11.17 -3.70 -9.42
C ASP A 26 11.00 -5.22 -9.26
N ARG A 27 10.85 -5.69 -8.01
CA ARG A 27 10.54 -7.10 -7.72
C ARG A 27 9.20 -7.52 -8.33
N SER A 28 8.19 -6.68 -8.19
CA SER A 28 6.87 -6.93 -8.73
C SER A 28 6.89 -7.01 -10.26
N LYS A 29 7.66 -6.13 -10.90
CA LYS A 29 7.82 -6.13 -12.36
C LYS A 29 8.48 -7.42 -12.88
N ALA A 30 9.33 -8.05 -12.10
CA ALA A 30 9.96 -9.32 -12.47
C ALA A 30 8.94 -10.46 -12.66
N GLY A 31 7.75 -10.35 -12.06
CA GLY A 31 6.66 -11.30 -12.24
C GLY A 31 5.78 -11.05 -13.46
N ARG A 32 6.08 -10.02 -14.27
CA ARG A 32 5.29 -9.68 -15.45
C ARG A 32 5.44 -10.74 -16.53
N ASN A 33 4.33 -11.14 -17.14
CA ASN A 33 4.29 -12.11 -18.22
C ASN A 33 3.12 -11.80 -19.15
N ALA A 34 2.98 -12.58 -20.23
CA ALA A 34 1.93 -12.37 -21.22
C ALA A 34 0.52 -12.49 -20.67
N PHE A 35 0.33 -13.30 -19.63
CA PHE A 35 -0.98 -13.50 -19.02
C PHE A 35 -1.43 -12.31 -18.17
N ASN A 36 -0.53 -11.77 -17.35
CA ASN A 36 -0.88 -10.71 -16.40
C ASN A 36 -0.58 -9.27 -16.86
N SER A 37 0.07 -9.13 -18.03
CA SER A 37 0.53 -7.84 -18.54
C SER A 37 -0.59 -6.79 -18.64
N GLU A 38 -1.72 -7.17 -19.21
CA GLU A 38 -2.86 -6.27 -19.38
C GLU A 38 -3.44 -5.80 -18.05
N TRP A 39 -3.52 -6.71 -17.08
CA TRP A 39 -3.96 -6.37 -15.72
C TRP A 39 -3.00 -5.42 -15.03
N ILE A 40 -1.69 -5.66 -15.14
CA ILE A 40 -0.68 -4.78 -14.55
C ILE A 40 -0.77 -3.38 -15.14
N ASP A 41 -0.94 -3.25 -16.45
CA ASP A 41 -1.12 -1.96 -17.09
C ASP A 41 -2.40 -1.26 -16.64
N HIS A 42 -3.49 -2.02 -16.52
CA HIS A 42 -4.77 -1.50 -16.05
C HIS A 42 -4.65 -0.91 -14.64
N ILE A 43 -4.08 -1.64 -13.69
CA ILE A 43 -3.92 -1.14 -12.32
C ILE A 43 -2.90 -0.02 -12.21
N THR A 44 -1.93 0.01 -13.12
CA THR A 44 -0.94 1.10 -13.15
C THR A 44 -1.58 2.40 -13.64
N ARG A 45 -2.44 2.33 -14.65
CA ARG A 45 -3.16 3.53 -15.15
C ARG A 45 -4.20 4.02 -14.16
N GLY A 46 -5.08 3.15 -13.69
CA GLY A 46 -6.23 3.52 -12.85
C GLY A 46 -5.84 3.85 -11.43
N PRO A 47 -5.68 2.85 -10.56
CA PRO A 47 -5.36 3.09 -9.15
C PRO A 47 -4.12 3.96 -8.96
N TRP A 48 -3.03 3.65 -9.63
CA TRP A 48 -1.78 4.40 -9.43
C TRP A 48 -1.73 5.71 -10.22
N GLY A 49 -2.14 5.68 -11.48
CA GLY A 49 -2.06 6.86 -12.35
C GLY A 49 -3.16 7.89 -12.11
N ASP A 50 -4.37 7.43 -11.87
CA ASP A 50 -5.52 8.32 -11.75
C ASP A 50 -5.90 8.61 -10.30
N LEU A 51 -5.79 7.63 -9.39
CA LEU A 51 -6.22 7.82 -8.00
C LEU A 51 -5.12 8.39 -7.12
N TRP A 52 -3.96 7.74 -7.06
CA TRP A 52 -2.88 8.17 -6.16
C TRP A 52 -2.24 9.50 -6.54
N THR A 53 -2.51 10.01 -7.73
CA THR A 53 -2.05 11.33 -8.20
C THR A 53 -3.07 12.44 -7.97
N ARG A 54 -4.25 12.13 -7.43
CA ARG A 54 -5.25 13.17 -7.12
C ARG A 54 -4.74 14.06 -5.98
N PRO A 55 -4.84 15.39 -6.13
CA PRO A 55 -4.22 16.31 -5.17
C PRO A 55 -5.01 16.55 -3.89
N HIS A 56 -6.25 16.08 -3.80
CA HIS A 56 -7.14 16.42 -2.68
C HIS A 56 -6.62 15.88 -1.34
N PHE A 57 -6.29 14.57 -1.29
CA PHE A 57 -5.66 13.98 -0.11
C PHE A 57 -4.18 13.75 -0.38
N ASP A 58 -3.36 13.96 0.64
CA ASP A 58 -1.94 13.65 0.55
C ASP A 58 -1.67 12.14 0.64
N ASP A 59 -0.44 11.74 0.39
CA ASP A 59 -0.05 10.33 0.44
C ASP A 59 -0.23 9.74 1.83
N ARG A 60 0.05 10.51 2.88
CA ARG A 60 -0.12 10.05 4.27
C ARG A 60 -1.56 9.65 4.55
N THR A 61 -2.51 10.49 4.18
CA THR A 61 -3.94 10.23 4.34
C THR A 61 -4.35 8.99 3.55
N ARG A 62 -3.90 8.88 2.29
CA ARG A 62 -4.22 7.71 1.45
C ARG A 62 -3.64 6.43 2.02
N ARG A 63 -2.44 6.46 2.59
CA ARG A 63 -1.83 5.30 3.26
C ARG A 63 -2.68 4.84 4.44
N ILE A 64 -3.16 5.76 5.26
CA ILE A 64 -4.03 5.44 6.39
C ILE A 64 -5.31 4.76 5.90
N LEU A 65 -5.92 5.31 4.86
CA LEU A 65 -7.15 4.76 4.29
C LEU A 65 -6.95 3.33 3.75
N VAL A 66 -5.88 3.10 2.99
CA VAL A 66 -5.67 1.78 2.39
C VAL A 66 -5.29 0.74 3.45
N ILE A 67 -4.46 1.09 4.42
CA ILE A 67 -4.10 0.18 5.52
C ILE A 67 -5.36 -0.20 6.30
N GLY A 68 -6.19 0.77 6.64
CA GLY A 68 -7.44 0.55 7.33
C GLY A 68 -8.41 -0.32 6.54
N THR A 69 -8.48 -0.12 5.23
CA THR A 69 -9.34 -0.92 4.35
C THR A 69 -8.86 -2.37 4.26
N MET A 70 -7.56 -2.60 4.08
CA MET A 70 -7.01 -3.95 4.02
C MET A 70 -7.24 -4.73 5.32
N LEU A 71 -7.13 -4.04 6.45
CA LEU A 71 -7.47 -4.60 7.76
C LEU A 71 -8.96 -5.00 7.79
N ALA A 72 -9.84 -4.09 7.39
CA ALA A 72 -11.28 -4.28 7.48
C ALA A 72 -11.78 -5.46 6.64
N ILE A 73 -11.21 -5.64 5.44
CA ILE A 73 -11.62 -6.73 4.55
C ILE A 73 -10.75 -7.98 4.67
N GLY A 74 -9.78 -7.98 5.57
CA GLY A 74 -8.94 -9.15 5.84
C GLY A 74 -7.95 -9.49 4.74
N ARG A 75 -7.47 -8.50 3.99
CA ARG A 75 -6.45 -8.68 2.96
C ARG A 75 -5.06 -8.51 3.58
N TRP A 76 -4.60 -9.52 4.27
CA TRP A 76 -3.41 -9.44 5.12
C TRP A 76 -2.10 -9.30 4.36
N GLU A 77 -2.00 -9.89 3.18
CA GLU A 77 -0.82 -9.75 2.34
C GLU A 77 -0.63 -8.30 1.92
N GLU A 78 -1.68 -7.65 1.44
CA GLU A 78 -1.67 -6.24 1.05
C GLU A 78 -1.57 -5.31 2.27
N PHE A 79 -2.14 -5.71 3.40
CA PHE A 79 -1.96 -5.01 4.67
C PHE A 79 -0.48 -4.95 5.01
N ARG A 80 0.22 -6.08 4.99
CA ARG A 80 1.67 -6.11 5.27
C ARG A 80 2.46 -5.27 4.30
N MET A 81 2.12 -5.33 3.02
CA MET A 81 2.79 -4.54 1.97
C MET A 81 2.68 -3.04 2.25
N HIS A 82 1.48 -2.57 2.55
CA HIS A 82 1.28 -1.13 2.81
C HIS A 82 1.83 -0.68 4.16
N VAL A 83 1.80 -1.54 5.17
CA VAL A 83 2.47 -1.26 6.46
C VAL A 83 3.98 -1.14 6.26
N ARG A 84 4.58 -2.08 5.54
CA ARG A 84 6.02 -2.03 5.23
C ARG A 84 6.37 -0.75 4.47
N ALA A 85 5.62 -0.43 3.44
CA ALA A 85 5.85 0.78 2.64
C ALA A 85 5.71 2.05 3.49
N ALA A 86 4.71 2.11 4.34
CA ALA A 86 4.50 3.25 5.25
C ALA A 86 5.72 3.45 6.17
N LEU A 87 6.28 2.35 6.68
CA LEU A 87 7.42 2.38 7.61
C LEU A 87 8.75 2.64 6.89
N THR A 88 8.91 2.23 5.65
CA THR A 88 10.19 2.35 4.93
C THR A 88 10.30 3.60 4.07
N VAL A 89 9.25 3.97 3.37
CA VAL A 89 9.26 5.15 2.48
C VAL A 89 8.21 6.20 2.83
N GLY A 90 7.24 5.87 3.66
CA GLY A 90 6.12 6.75 3.99
C GLY A 90 6.33 7.64 5.20
N GLY A 91 7.41 7.48 5.94
CA GLY A 91 7.71 8.27 7.14
C GLY A 91 6.83 7.94 8.35
N PHE A 92 6.16 6.79 8.35
CA PHE A 92 5.35 6.36 9.49
C PHE A 92 6.22 5.74 10.58
N SER A 93 5.81 5.93 11.83
CA SER A 93 6.38 5.26 12.99
C SER A 93 5.55 4.03 13.37
N ALA A 94 6.08 3.20 14.27
CA ALA A 94 5.33 2.09 14.85
C ALA A 94 4.06 2.60 15.56
N ASP A 95 4.14 3.76 16.20
CA ASP A 95 2.99 4.37 16.86
C ASP A 95 1.90 4.78 15.87
N ASP A 96 2.26 5.24 14.69
CA ASP A 96 1.30 5.54 13.63
C ASP A 96 0.53 4.29 13.21
N ILE A 97 1.23 3.18 13.01
CA ILE A 97 0.60 1.90 12.65
C ILE A 97 -0.32 1.42 13.78
N LYS A 98 0.14 1.50 15.02
CA LYS A 98 -0.67 1.15 16.19
C LYS A 98 -1.95 1.97 16.23
N GLU A 99 -1.87 3.26 16.00
CA GLU A 99 -3.04 4.15 16.04
C GLU A 99 -4.07 3.80 14.97
N ILE A 100 -3.62 3.44 13.77
CA ILE A 100 -4.52 2.96 12.70
C ILE A 100 -5.28 1.71 13.16
N ILE A 101 -4.56 0.75 13.74
CA ILE A 101 -5.16 -0.51 14.18
C ILE A 101 -6.15 -0.26 15.31
N LEU A 102 -5.79 0.56 16.30
CA LEU A 102 -6.68 0.92 17.41
C LEU A 102 -7.98 1.53 16.89
N GLN A 103 -7.89 2.48 15.97
CA GLN A 103 -9.06 3.12 15.37
C GLN A 103 -9.94 2.09 14.65
N GLN A 104 -9.36 1.32 13.75
CA GLN A 104 -10.11 0.41 12.89
C GLN A 104 -10.68 -0.79 13.67
N ALA A 105 -9.96 -1.32 14.66
CA ALA A 105 -10.41 -2.46 15.45
C ALA A 105 -11.69 -2.15 16.24
N ASN A 106 -11.89 -0.90 16.61
CA ASN A 106 -13.14 -0.50 17.29
C ASN A 106 -14.37 -0.63 16.39
N TYR A 107 -14.19 -0.59 15.07
CA TYR A 107 -15.29 -0.71 14.10
C TYR A 107 -15.32 -2.08 13.42
N CYS A 108 -14.19 -2.77 13.37
CA CYS A 108 -14.09 -4.08 12.69
C CYS A 108 -14.17 -5.27 13.64
N GLY A 109 -13.96 -5.03 14.93
CA GLY A 109 -14.03 -6.05 15.98
C GLY A 109 -12.67 -6.54 16.46
N VAL A 110 -12.67 -7.13 17.65
CA VAL A 110 -11.47 -7.60 18.34
C VAL A 110 -10.69 -8.66 17.53
N PRO A 111 -11.33 -9.64 16.87
CA PRO A 111 -10.57 -10.61 16.09
C PRO A 111 -9.74 -9.98 14.96
N ALA A 112 -10.29 -8.98 14.26
CA ALA A 112 -9.56 -8.26 13.23
C ALA A 112 -8.39 -7.48 13.83
N GLY A 113 -8.60 -6.85 14.98
CA GLY A 113 -7.54 -6.13 15.69
C GLY A 113 -6.39 -7.04 16.13
N ASN A 114 -6.72 -8.19 16.70
CA ASN A 114 -5.72 -9.19 17.09
C ASN A 114 -4.87 -9.63 15.91
N HIS A 115 -5.52 -9.91 14.79
CA HIS A 115 -4.82 -10.33 13.57
C HIS A 115 -3.93 -9.20 13.03
N ALA A 116 -4.45 -7.98 13.00
CA ALA A 116 -3.71 -6.82 12.50
C ALA A 116 -2.44 -6.56 13.31
N PHE A 117 -2.53 -6.62 14.65
CA PHE A 117 -1.36 -6.47 15.52
C PHE A 117 -0.31 -7.53 15.23
N LYS A 118 -0.73 -8.79 15.09
CA LYS A 118 0.17 -9.90 14.78
C LYS A 118 0.90 -9.67 13.45
N GLU A 119 0.18 -9.28 12.42
CA GLU A 119 0.77 -9.02 11.10
C GLU A 119 1.69 -7.80 11.11
N ALA A 120 1.29 -6.74 11.79
CA ALA A 120 2.12 -5.53 11.91
C ALA A 120 3.40 -5.81 12.72
N GLU A 121 3.30 -6.58 13.81
CA GLU A 121 4.47 -6.96 14.60
C GLU A 121 5.49 -7.73 13.76
N ALA A 122 5.03 -8.64 12.89
CA ALA A 122 5.91 -9.39 12.01
C ALA A 122 6.70 -8.46 11.08
N VAL A 123 6.04 -7.46 10.50
CA VAL A 123 6.70 -6.47 9.64
C VAL A 123 7.70 -5.63 10.44
N LEU A 124 7.30 -5.15 11.61
CA LEU A 124 8.18 -4.36 12.49
C LEU A 124 9.41 -5.12 12.92
N LYS A 125 9.28 -6.42 13.21
CA LYS A 125 10.42 -7.28 13.54
C LYS A 125 11.38 -7.42 12.36
N GLU A 126 10.87 -7.69 11.17
CA GLU A 126 11.69 -7.79 9.95
C GLU A 126 12.50 -6.52 9.72
N LEU A 127 11.92 -5.37 10.00
CA LEU A 127 12.55 -4.07 9.78
C LEU A 127 13.41 -3.60 10.97
N GLY A 128 13.45 -4.36 12.06
CA GLY A 128 14.15 -3.95 13.28
C GLY A 128 13.53 -2.74 13.95
N LYS A 129 12.23 -2.53 13.82
CA LYS A 129 11.51 -1.36 14.32
C LYS A 129 10.47 -1.69 15.40
N LEU A 130 10.42 -2.93 15.87
CA LEU A 130 9.49 -3.29 16.95
C LEU A 130 9.95 -2.61 18.25
N PRO A 131 9.07 -1.79 18.87
CA PRO A 131 9.41 -1.14 20.14
C PRO A 131 9.65 -2.11 21.29
#